data_b742d1bcd87f6136a47383e2179af6fe
#
_entry.id   b742d1bcd87f6136a47383e2179af6fe
#
_cell.length_a   1.000
_cell.length_b   1.000
_cell.length_c   1.000
_cell.angle_alpha   90.00
_cell.angle_beta   90.00
_cell.angle_gamma   90.00
#
_symmetry.space_group_name_H-M   'P 1'
#
loop_
_entity.id
_entity.type
_entity.pdbx_description
1 polymer ?
#
loop_
_entity_poly.entity_id
_entity_poly.type
_entity_poly.pdbx_seq_one_letter_code
_entity_poly.pdbx_strand_id
1 'polypeptide(L)'
;MNVRKIVKKIVPSSLFHEIEPYGHWAEAFVAQLKHGFPARGMNVIGVTGTDGKTTTSTLIAHMLRESGMKVAIITTISVDYGDGKGEQPNPTRMTTMGAASLVKMLKQIKANNVDWLVLETTSHALAQHRVWGVPYSVAVFTNLGHEHLDYHRTFERYRDAKRRLFKQTNANNKGLRTGIANADDPSGIYFAKDIANPITYGIKKGELKATSIQSTPSKNTYHVSYRDQSYDITCNLPGSFNIYNSLAAVGVGITVGLSKEQVEQGIASLQTVEGRMTRIDEGQDFEVIVDYAHTAESFEKLFKELKPLTKGRLIAVFGSAGRRDEAKRAEQGRVAGKYCDIVIATEEDDRDIDGLVILDQIAGGAIESGKVKDKDLFLIHKREEAVAKSINMAKKDDVIILLGKGHEKSILTNGPEAAKYRNELQNDDDPKRVVKRDYDEVQVARESLMNVVQKT
;
A
#
# COMPACT_ATOMS: atom_id res chain seq x y z
N MET A 1 1.17 -18.99 -27.24
CA MET A 1 -0.25 -19.30 -26.98
C MET A 1 -0.39 -19.56 -25.47
N ASN A 2 -1.25 -18.85 -24.77
CA ASN A 2 -1.31 -18.91 -23.29
C ASN A 2 -2.16 -20.13 -22.87
N VAL A 3 -1.51 -21.24 -22.49
CA VAL A 3 -2.13 -22.51 -22.08
C VAL A 3 -3.25 -22.28 -21.05
N ARG A 4 -3.06 -21.33 -20.12
CA ARG A 4 -4.05 -20.97 -19.10
C ARG A 4 -5.37 -20.45 -19.71
N LYS A 5 -5.30 -19.64 -20.79
CA LYS A 5 -6.52 -19.15 -21.48
C LYS A 5 -7.31 -20.29 -22.14
N ILE A 6 -6.62 -21.33 -22.60
CA ILE A 6 -7.26 -22.51 -23.22
C ILE A 6 -7.92 -23.35 -22.12
N VAL A 7 -7.21 -23.68 -21.05
CA VAL A 7 -7.71 -24.47 -19.91
C VAL A 7 -8.94 -23.80 -19.28
N LYS A 8 -8.90 -22.46 -19.10
CA LYS A 8 -10.04 -21.69 -18.54
C LYS A 8 -11.31 -21.74 -19.41
N LYS A 9 -11.17 -22.00 -20.73
CA LYS A 9 -12.33 -22.14 -21.64
C LYS A 9 -12.94 -23.54 -21.61
N ILE A 10 -12.16 -24.56 -21.22
CA ILE A 10 -12.56 -25.98 -21.35
C ILE A 10 -13.00 -26.54 -19.97
N VAL A 11 -12.44 -26.06 -18.89
CA VAL A 11 -12.70 -26.57 -17.54
C VAL A 11 -13.77 -25.73 -16.84
N PRO A 12 -14.77 -26.33 -16.17
CA PRO A 12 -15.77 -25.64 -15.37
C PRO A 12 -15.09 -24.74 -14.33
N SER A 13 -15.64 -23.56 -14.08
CA SER A 13 -15.03 -22.53 -13.20
C SER A 13 -14.76 -23.03 -11.78
N SER A 14 -15.59 -23.92 -11.23
CA SER A 14 -15.37 -24.53 -9.91
C SER A 14 -14.12 -25.42 -9.86
N LEU A 15 -13.94 -26.26 -10.88
CA LEU A 15 -12.79 -27.16 -10.98
C LEU A 15 -11.50 -26.41 -11.37
N PHE A 16 -11.64 -25.34 -12.18
CA PHE A 16 -10.50 -24.49 -12.56
C PHE A 16 -9.86 -23.85 -11.34
N HIS A 17 -10.64 -23.35 -10.38
CA HIS A 17 -10.13 -22.74 -9.16
C HIS A 17 -9.39 -23.73 -8.22
N GLU A 18 -9.74 -25.00 -8.26
CA GLU A 18 -9.03 -26.04 -7.48
C GLU A 18 -7.70 -26.43 -8.13
N ILE A 19 -7.63 -26.43 -9.46
CA ILE A 19 -6.44 -26.82 -10.22
C ILE A 19 -5.46 -25.65 -10.41
N GLU A 20 -5.94 -24.42 -10.47
CA GLU A 20 -5.15 -23.21 -10.71
C GLU A 20 -3.91 -23.07 -9.79
N PRO A 21 -3.97 -23.33 -8.45
CA PRO A 21 -2.81 -23.24 -7.58
C PRO A 21 -1.68 -24.21 -7.96
N TYR A 22 -2.01 -25.40 -8.45
CA TYR A 22 -1.00 -26.37 -8.91
C TYR A 22 -0.33 -25.92 -10.20
N GLY A 23 -1.08 -25.28 -11.11
CA GLY A 23 -0.52 -24.67 -12.31
C GLY A 23 0.48 -23.55 -11.98
N HIS A 24 0.16 -22.70 -11.02
CA HIS A 24 1.05 -21.65 -10.52
C HIS A 24 2.28 -22.21 -9.78
N TRP A 25 2.10 -23.30 -9.02
CA TRP A 25 3.23 -23.99 -8.40
C TRP A 25 4.18 -24.56 -9.45
N ALA A 26 3.65 -25.22 -10.49
CA ALA A 26 4.47 -25.76 -11.57
C ALA A 26 5.22 -24.66 -12.33
N GLU A 27 4.57 -23.51 -12.60
CA GLU A 27 5.23 -22.32 -13.17
C GLU A 27 6.38 -21.83 -12.29
N ALA A 28 6.14 -21.71 -10.99
CA ALA A 28 7.16 -21.28 -10.03
C ALA A 28 8.32 -22.27 -9.97
N PHE A 29 8.04 -23.58 -9.95
CA PHE A 29 9.05 -24.63 -9.94
C PHE A 29 9.92 -24.60 -11.19
N VAL A 30 9.30 -24.49 -12.39
CA VAL A 30 10.04 -24.38 -13.65
C VAL A 30 10.90 -23.11 -13.70
N ALA A 31 10.36 -21.98 -13.24
CA ALA A 31 11.12 -20.73 -13.15
C ALA A 31 12.34 -20.87 -12.24
N GLN A 32 12.20 -21.48 -11.06
CA GLN A 32 13.29 -21.73 -10.12
C GLN A 32 14.35 -22.65 -10.73
N LEU A 33 13.93 -23.77 -11.37
CA LEU A 33 14.87 -24.68 -12.05
C LEU A 33 15.65 -23.96 -13.15
N LYS A 34 14.95 -23.22 -14.02
CA LYS A 34 15.58 -22.49 -15.15
C LYS A 34 16.64 -21.49 -14.69
N HIS A 35 16.49 -20.91 -13.50
CA HIS A 35 17.39 -19.89 -12.96
C HIS A 35 18.27 -20.39 -11.81
N GLY A 36 18.29 -21.70 -11.51
CA GLY A 36 19.16 -22.31 -10.51
C GLY A 36 18.87 -21.93 -9.07
N PHE A 37 17.59 -21.67 -8.72
CA PHE A 37 17.18 -21.26 -7.37
C PHE A 37 17.95 -20.03 -6.85
N PRO A 38 17.84 -18.87 -7.51
CA PRO A 38 18.72 -17.73 -7.25
C PRO A 38 18.60 -17.19 -5.82
N ALA A 39 17.46 -17.36 -5.15
CA ALA A 39 17.27 -16.89 -3.79
C ALA A 39 17.96 -17.75 -2.70
N ARG A 40 18.54 -18.89 -3.05
CA ARG A 40 19.21 -19.73 -2.05
C ARG A 40 20.33 -18.96 -1.33
N GLY A 41 20.31 -19.00 0.01
CA GLY A 41 21.27 -18.31 0.87
C GLY A 41 21.08 -16.80 0.95
N MET A 42 19.97 -16.25 0.47
CA MET A 42 19.59 -14.86 0.74
C MET A 42 18.84 -14.78 2.06
N ASN A 43 19.00 -13.67 2.79
CA ASN A 43 18.14 -13.33 3.92
C ASN A 43 16.95 -12.52 3.40
N VAL A 44 15.74 -13.01 3.64
CA VAL A 44 14.51 -12.36 3.15
C VAL A 44 13.58 -12.04 4.31
N ILE A 45 13.14 -10.79 4.36
CA ILE A 45 12.07 -10.32 5.24
C ILE A 45 10.80 -10.23 4.41
N GLY A 46 9.80 -11.03 4.73
CA GLY A 46 8.49 -11.01 4.07
C GLY A 46 7.50 -10.17 4.87
N VAL A 47 6.84 -9.21 4.22
CA VAL A 47 5.83 -8.36 4.87
C VAL A 47 4.46 -8.65 4.28
N THR A 48 3.50 -9.07 5.12
CA THR A 48 2.11 -9.35 4.70
C THR A 48 1.10 -8.64 5.61
N GLY A 49 -0.12 -8.50 5.11
CA GLY A 49 -1.25 -7.85 5.80
C GLY A 49 -2.27 -7.33 4.79
N THR A 50 -3.34 -6.72 5.25
CA THR A 50 -4.29 -6.01 4.40
C THR A 50 -3.74 -4.61 4.09
N ASP A 51 -3.52 -3.80 5.09
CA ASP A 51 -2.99 -2.44 5.01
C ASP A 51 -1.55 -2.36 5.58
N GLY A 52 -0.84 -1.28 5.26
CA GLY A 52 0.47 -0.96 5.85
C GLY A 52 1.67 -1.75 5.31
N LYS A 53 1.49 -2.73 4.42
CA LYS A 53 2.58 -3.56 3.86
C LYS A 53 3.70 -2.73 3.25
N THR A 54 3.37 -1.85 2.32
CA THR A 54 4.35 -1.01 1.61
C THR A 54 5.10 -0.11 2.58
N THR A 55 4.38 0.62 3.43
CA THR A 55 4.98 1.52 4.42
C THR A 55 5.89 0.78 5.38
N THR A 56 5.45 -0.38 5.91
CA THR A 56 6.27 -1.23 6.78
C THR A 56 7.51 -1.74 6.06
N SER A 57 7.37 -2.20 4.80
CA SER A 57 8.51 -2.66 3.99
C SER A 57 9.52 -1.54 3.75
N THR A 58 9.05 -0.32 3.43
CA THR A 58 9.92 0.84 3.22
C THR A 58 10.60 1.27 4.52
N LEU A 59 9.88 1.33 5.65
CA LEU A 59 10.48 1.61 6.96
C LEU A 59 11.59 0.61 7.31
N ILE A 60 11.34 -0.68 7.13
CA ILE A 60 12.32 -1.73 7.39
C ILE A 60 13.55 -1.56 6.48
N ALA A 61 13.34 -1.43 5.16
CA ALA A 61 14.45 -1.32 4.21
C ALA A 61 15.28 -0.04 4.46
N HIS A 62 14.61 1.07 4.73
CA HIS A 62 15.26 2.34 5.04
C HIS A 62 16.09 2.24 6.32
N MET A 63 15.52 1.76 7.43
CA MET A 63 16.21 1.58 8.70
C MET A 63 17.46 0.68 8.56
N LEU A 64 17.36 -0.40 7.81
CA LEU A 64 18.48 -1.30 7.58
C LEU A 64 19.58 -0.63 6.72
N ARG A 65 19.21 0.16 5.71
CA ARG A 65 20.17 0.95 4.90
C ARG A 65 20.89 2.00 5.73
N GLU A 66 20.16 2.76 6.55
CA GLU A 66 20.73 3.75 7.48
C GLU A 66 21.71 3.13 8.50
N SER A 67 21.51 1.85 8.84
CA SER A 67 22.46 1.10 9.67
C SER A 67 23.73 0.64 8.93
N GLY A 68 23.86 0.93 7.62
CA GLY A 68 24.99 0.57 6.78
C GLY A 68 24.85 -0.77 6.05
N MET A 69 23.69 -1.46 6.14
CA MET A 69 23.45 -2.72 5.44
C MET A 69 23.09 -2.50 3.97
N LYS A 70 23.47 -3.40 3.11
CA LYS A 70 23.11 -3.41 1.70
C LYS A 70 21.76 -4.10 1.51
N VAL A 71 20.70 -3.34 1.18
CA VAL A 71 19.32 -3.81 1.20
C VAL A 71 18.65 -3.64 -0.17
N ALA A 72 18.11 -4.74 -0.69
CA ALA A 72 17.15 -4.70 -1.79
C ALA A 72 15.71 -4.65 -1.26
N ILE A 73 14.81 -4.05 -2.03
CA ILE A 73 13.39 -4.00 -1.70
C ILE A 73 12.53 -4.27 -2.94
N ILE A 74 11.42 -4.99 -2.75
CA ILE A 74 10.37 -5.16 -3.76
C ILE A 74 9.03 -4.87 -3.10
N THR A 75 8.39 -3.78 -3.53
CA THR A 75 7.07 -3.35 -3.05
C THR A 75 6.09 -3.14 -4.18
N THR A 76 4.88 -2.72 -3.85
CA THR A 76 3.88 -2.26 -4.83
C THR A 76 4.40 -1.06 -5.62
N ILE A 77 5.10 -0.15 -4.96
CA ILE A 77 5.50 1.16 -5.50
C ILE A 77 6.83 1.05 -6.24
N SER A 78 7.81 0.44 -5.61
CA SER A 78 9.21 0.51 -6.04
C SER A 78 9.93 -0.83 -5.94
N VAL A 79 11.03 -0.91 -6.70
CA VAL A 79 12.02 -1.98 -6.65
C VAL A 79 13.40 -1.36 -6.58
N ASP A 80 14.22 -1.80 -5.62
CA ASP A 80 15.64 -1.55 -5.59
C ASP A 80 16.40 -2.88 -5.57
N TYR A 81 17.27 -3.05 -6.53
CA TYR A 81 18.04 -4.29 -6.68
C TYR A 81 19.30 -4.34 -5.78
N GLY A 82 19.56 -3.28 -5.00
CA GLY A 82 20.81 -3.14 -4.23
C GLY A 82 22.02 -2.91 -5.12
N ASP A 83 21.85 -2.35 -6.32
CA ASP A 83 22.91 -2.07 -7.30
C ASP A 83 23.48 -0.64 -7.19
N GLY A 84 23.01 0.12 -6.21
CA GLY A 84 23.42 1.51 -5.95
C GLY A 84 22.70 2.56 -6.79
N LYS A 85 21.74 2.16 -7.64
CA LYS A 85 20.93 3.11 -8.44
C LYS A 85 19.72 3.64 -7.69
N GLY A 86 19.44 3.11 -6.49
CA GLY A 86 18.29 3.47 -5.68
C GLY A 86 16.98 2.84 -6.16
N GLU A 87 15.89 3.28 -5.53
CA GLU A 87 14.55 2.77 -5.82
C GLU A 87 14.05 3.26 -7.19
N GLN A 88 13.52 2.33 -7.98
CA GLN A 88 12.90 2.59 -9.28
C GLN A 88 11.43 2.18 -9.23
N PRO A 89 10.52 2.79 -10.00
CA PRO A 89 9.14 2.38 -10.06
C PRO A 89 9.00 0.89 -10.37
N ASN A 90 8.08 0.19 -9.69
CA ASN A 90 7.85 -1.23 -9.93
C ASN A 90 7.33 -1.46 -11.36
N PRO A 91 8.13 -2.11 -12.25
CA PRO A 91 7.78 -2.24 -13.67
C PRO A 91 6.58 -3.16 -13.92
N THR A 92 6.21 -3.98 -12.94
CA THR A 92 5.12 -4.96 -13.09
C THR A 92 3.76 -4.43 -12.65
N ARG A 93 3.72 -3.29 -11.95
CA ARG A 93 2.51 -2.72 -11.33
C ARG A 93 1.74 -3.71 -10.43
N MET A 94 2.40 -4.77 -10.00
CA MET A 94 1.85 -5.78 -9.10
C MET A 94 2.63 -5.75 -7.79
N THR A 95 1.93 -5.74 -6.68
CA THR A 95 2.54 -5.80 -5.34
C THR A 95 3.49 -6.99 -5.20
N THR A 96 3.03 -8.17 -5.62
CA THR A 96 3.89 -9.36 -5.75
C THR A 96 3.66 -9.94 -7.15
N MET A 97 4.65 -9.84 -8.00
CA MET A 97 4.60 -10.23 -9.40
C MET A 97 4.47 -11.76 -9.59
N GLY A 98 4.27 -12.20 -10.84
CA GLY A 98 4.27 -13.62 -11.20
C GLY A 98 5.64 -14.27 -10.94
N ALA A 99 5.65 -15.58 -10.70
CA ALA A 99 6.84 -16.32 -10.28
C ALA A 99 8.03 -16.15 -11.23
N ALA A 100 7.82 -16.18 -12.53
CA ALA A 100 8.90 -16.02 -13.52
C ALA A 100 9.57 -14.65 -13.45
N SER A 101 8.81 -13.58 -13.25
CA SER A 101 9.34 -12.21 -13.08
C SER A 101 10.08 -12.07 -11.75
N LEU A 102 9.48 -12.59 -10.66
CA LEU A 102 10.11 -12.56 -9.34
C LEU A 102 11.47 -13.29 -9.36
N VAL A 103 11.53 -14.49 -9.93
CA VAL A 103 12.79 -15.27 -9.98
C VAL A 103 13.87 -14.54 -10.78
N LYS A 104 13.52 -13.84 -11.86
CA LYS A 104 14.48 -12.99 -12.61
C LYS A 104 15.01 -11.84 -11.74
N MET A 105 14.15 -11.15 -11.00
CA MET A 105 14.56 -10.07 -10.08
C MET A 105 15.45 -10.61 -8.96
N LEU A 106 15.09 -11.75 -8.37
CA LEU A 106 15.90 -12.41 -7.34
C LEU A 106 17.30 -12.77 -7.84
N LYS A 107 17.43 -13.16 -9.12
CA LYS A 107 18.73 -13.41 -9.75
C LYS A 107 19.59 -12.13 -9.83
N GLN A 108 18.99 -11.00 -10.19
CA GLN A 108 19.69 -9.71 -10.23
C GLN A 108 20.08 -9.26 -8.82
N ILE A 109 19.18 -9.34 -7.86
CA ILE A 109 19.44 -8.99 -6.45
C ILE A 109 20.58 -9.85 -5.88
N LYS A 110 20.57 -11.17 -6.15
CA LYS A 110 21.62 -12.08 -5.70
C LYS A 110 23.00 -11.70 -6.24
N ALA A 111 23.07 -11.26 -7.50
CA ALA A 111 24.31 -10.81 -8.13
C ALA A 111 24.89 -9.55 -7.46
N ASN A 112 24.08 -8.75 -6.80
CA ASN A 112 24.48 -7.54 -6.10
C ASN A 112 24.97 -7.80 -4.66
N ASN A 113 24.95 -9.03 -4.16
CA ASN A 113 25.41 -9.41 -2.82
C ASN A 113 24.79 -8.56 -1.71
N VAL A 114 23.45 -8.46 -1.70
CA VAL A 114 22.72 -7.75 -0.65
C VAL A 114 22.72 -8.56 0.65
N ASP A 115 22.74 -7.86 1.79
CA ASP A 115 22.62 -8.47 3.12
C ASP A 115 21.18 -8.93 3.36
N TRP A 116 20.21 -8.11 2.92
CA TRP A 116 18.79 -8.36 3.10
C TRP A 116 17.97 -8.00 1.86
N LEU A 117 16.92 -8.79 1.63
CA LEU A 117 15.81 -8.46 0.74
C LEU A 117 14.55 -8.24 1.57
N VAL A 118 13.91 -7.07 1.44
CA VAL A 118 12.56 -6.83 1.96
C VAL A 118 11.56 -7.06 0.82
N LEU A 119 10.63 -8.00 1.02
CA LEU A 119 9.66 -8.42 0.00
C LEU A 119 8.22 -8.25 0.49
N GLU A 120 7.51 -7.31 -0.11
CA GLU A 120 6.08 -7.18 0.11
C GLU A 120 5.34 -8.41 -0.46
N THR A 121 4.63 -9.16 0.41
CA THR A 121 4.10 -10.48 0.08
C THR A 121 2.58 -10.51 0.25
N THR A 122 1.85 -10.60 -0.87
CA THR A 122 0.38 -10.59 -0.89
C THR A 122 -0.22 -11.97 -0.61
N SER A 123 -1.48 -12.00 -0.16
CA SER A 123 -2.24 -13.24 0.01
C SER A 123 -2.39 -14.04 -1.30
N HIS A 124 -2.58 -13.34 -2.43
CA HIS A 124 -2.61 -13.95 -3.76
C HIS A 124 -1.30 -14.64 -4.10
N ALA A 125 -0.16 -13.97 -3.84
CA ALA A 125 1.15 -14.55 -4.13
C ALA A 125 1.42 -15.81 -3.30
N LEU A 126 1.01 -15.81 -2.04
CA LEU A 126 1.10 -16.97 -1.15
C LEU A 126 0.14 -18.10 -1.57
N ALA A 127 -1.12 -17.76 -1.91
CA ALA A 127 -2.11 -18.74 -2.35
C ALA A 127 -1.74 -19.36 -3.72
N GLN A 128 -1.23 -18.55 -4.63
CA GLN A 128 -0.83 -18.94 -5.98
C GLN A 128 0.63 -19.41 -6.08
N HIS A 129 1.30 -19.67 -4.97
CA HIS A 129 2.70 -20.13 -4.94
C HIS A 129 3.70 -19.28 -5.74
N ARG A 130 3.39 -18.00 -6.04
CA ARG A 130 4.30 -17.12 -6.80
C ARG A 130 5.64 -16.91 -6.12
N VAL A 131 5.67 -17.00 -4.78
CA VAL A 131 6.84 -16.85 -3.90
C VAL A 131 7.44 -18.20 -3.48
N TRP A 132 7.09 -19.28 -4.18
CA TRP A 132 7.66 -20.60 -3.89
C TRP A 132 9.17 -20.60 -4.12
N GLY A 133 9.92 -21.15 -3.16
CA GLY A 133 11.38 -21.18 -3.19
C GLY A 133 12.07 -19.91 -2.68
N VAL A 134 11.33 -18.92 -2.18
CA VAL A 134 11.88 -17.75 -1.46
C VAL A 134 12.16 -18.16 -0.01
N PRO A 135 13.43 -18.03 0.49
CA PRO A 135 13.82 -18.49 1.82
C PRO A 135 13.61 -17.39 2.87
N TYR A 136 12.36 -17.14 3.24
CA TYR A 136 12.04 -16.15 4.27
C TYR A 136 12.76 -16.45 5.58
N SER A 137 13.48 -15.46 6.12
CA SER A 137 14.16 -15.51 7.42
C SER A 137 13.33 -14.86 8.50
N VAL A 138 12.57 -13.82 8.13
CA VAL A 138 11.66 -13.07 9.01
C VAL A 138 10.32 -12.89 8.32
N ALA A 139 9.23 -13.13 9.04
CA ALA A 139 7.87 -12.84 8.61
C ALA A 139 7.28 -11.68 9.42
N VAL A 140 6.66 -10.71 8.75
CA VAL A 140 6.00 -9.57 9.38
C VAL A 140 4.52 -9.57 9.00
N PHE A 141 3.64 -9.44 9.99
CA PHE A 141 2.20 -9.31 9.81
C PHE A 141 1.69 -7.99 10.36
N THR A 142 1.07 -7.17 9.52
CA THR A 142 0.57 -5.84 9.90
C THR A 142 -0.85 -5.89 10.45
N ASN A 143 -1.81 -6.32 9.66
CA ASN A 143 -3.24 -6.41 10.02
C ASN A 143 -4.03 -7.25 9.03
N LEU A 144 -5.29 -7.58 9.38
CA LEU A 144 -6.22 -8.29 8.51
C LEU A 144 -7.60 -7.61 8.50
N GLY A 145 -7.98 -7.03 7.35
CA GLY A 145 -9.31 -6.52 7.06
C GLY A 145 -10.11 -7.45 6.13
N HIS A 146 -11.33 -7.05 5.77
CA HIS A 146 -12.18 -7.79 4.85
C HIS A 146 -11.88 -7.38 3.40
N GLU A 147 -10.90 -8.03 2.77
CA GLU A 147 -10.50 -7.80 1.37
C GLU A 147 -10.36 -9.10 0.58
N HIS A 148 -10.38 -8.99 -0.74
CA HIS A 148 -10.12 -10.10 -1.68
C HIS A 148 -11.01 -11.35 -1.47
N LEU A 149 -12.25 -11.17 -0.98
CA LEU A 149 -13.20 -12.27 -0.81
C LEU A 149 -13.73 -12.79 -2.15
N ASP A 150 -13.65 -12.01 -3.19
CA ASP A 150 -13.88 -12.43 -4.59
C ASP A 150 -12.96 -13.57 -5.00
N TYR A 151 -11.69 -13.54 -4.54
CA TYR A 151 -10.71 -14.60 -4.79
C TYR A 151 -10.69 -15.67 -3.69
N HIS A 152 -10.58 -15.27 -2.43
CA HIS A 152 -10.40 -16.19 -1.28
C HIS A 152 -11.72 -16.81 -0.81
N ARG A 153 -12.88 -16.26 -1.19
CA ARG A 153 -14.25 -16.68 -0.86
C ARG A 153 -14.63 -16.48 0.62
N THR A 154 -13.74 -16.77 1.57
CA THR A 154 -13.99 -16.58 3.00
C THR A 154 -12.83 -15.87 3.68
N PHE A 155 -13.13 -15.21 4.81
CA PHE A 155 -12.13 -14.56 5.65
C PHE A 155 -11.07 -15.53 6.17
N GLU A 156 -11.47 -16.75 6.55
CA GLU A 156 -10.57 -17.78 7.03
C GLU A 156 -9.55 -18.20 5.97
N ARG A 157 -10.01 -18.40 4.73
CA ARG A 157 -9.10 -18.73 3.61
C ARG A 157 -8.14 -17.58 3.29
N TYR A 158 -8.61 -16.34 3.38
CA TYR A 158 -7.76 -15.16 3.21
C TYR A 158 -6.71 -15.07 4.33
N ARG A 159 -7.11 -15.26 5.59
CA ARG A 159 -6.22 -15.33 6.75
C ARG A 159 -5.20 -16.47 6.59
N ASP A 160 -5.64 -17.67 6.26
CA ASP A 160 -4.77 -18.83 6.09
C ASP A 160 -3.80 -18.71 4.92
N ALA A 161 -4.19 -17.99 3.86
CA ALA A 161 -3.26 -17.66 2.78
C ALA A 161 -2.08 -16.82 3.29
N LYS A 162 -2.33 -15.77 4.09
CA LYS A 162 -1.26 -14.96 4.70
C LYS A 162 -0.44 -15.73 5.75
N ARG A 163 -1.10 -16.61 6.51
CA ARG A 163 -0.45 -17.51 7.49
C ARG A 163 0.66 -18.37 6.87
N ARG A 164 0.54 -18.69 5.57
CA ARG A 164 1.59 -19.45 4.85
C ARG A 164 2.96 -18.79 4.92
N LEU A 165 3.05 -17.45 4.99
CA LEU A 165 4.32 -16.75 5.14
C LEU A 165 5.02 -17.17 6.44
N PHE A 166 4.32 -17.20 7.57
CA PHE A 166 4.86 -17.61 8.87
C PHE A 166 5.31 -19.07 8.85
N LYS A 167 4.50 -19.97 8.28
CA LYS A 167 4.85 -21.39 8.12
C LYS A 167 6.10 -21.58 7.23
N GLN A 168 6.19 -20.87 6.11
CA GLN A 168 7.37 -20.92 5.22
C GLN A 168 8.62 -20.39 5.91
N THR A 169 8.50 -19.30 6.67
CA THR A 169 9.60 -18.73 7.46
C THR A 169 10.06 -19.73 8.54
N ASN A 170 9.12 -20.37 9.22
CA ASN A 170 9.45 -21.38 10.24
C ASN A 170 10.13 -22.62 9.66
N ALA A 171 9.79 -22.99 8.41
CA ALA A 171 10.40 -24.13 7.72
C ALA A 171 11.82 -23.83 7.19
N ASN A 172 12.27 -22.57 7.18
CA ASN A 172 13.60 -22.19 6.74
C ASN A 172 14.63 -22.36 7.87
N ASN A 173 15.20 -23.55 8.00
CA ASN A 173 16.17 -23.88 9.06
C ASN A 173 17.50 -23.12 8.97
N LYS A 174 17.75 -22.40 7.86
CA LYS A 174 18.93 -21.54 7.69
C LYS A 174 18.66 -20.06 7.99
N GLY A 175 17.39 -19.69 8.18
CA GLY A 175 16.96 -18.34 8.53
C GLY A 175 16.78 -18.15 10.03
N LEU A 176 16.42 -16.94 10.43
CA LEU A 176 16.18 -16.57 11.84
C LEU A 176 14.89 -17.19 12.43
N ARG A 177 13.99 -17.66 11.58
CA ARG A 177 12.70 -18.25 11.95
C ARG A 177 11.91 -17.37 12.91
N THR A 178 11.94 -16.05 12.67
CA THR A 178 11.28 -15.04 13.50
C THR A 178 10.02 -14.54 12.82
N GLY A 179 8.95 -14.38 13.62
CA GLY A 179 7.68 -13.82 13.18
C GLY A 179 7.29 -12.62 14.03
N ILE A 180 7.10 -11.48 13.38
CA ILE A 180 6.72 -10.21 14.00
C ILE A 180 5.24 -9.98 13.69
N ALA A 181 4.37 -10.05 14.71
CA ALA A 181 2.93 -10.10 14.53
C ALA A 181 2.20 -9.05 15.37
N ASN A 182 1.31 -8.28 14.74
CA ASN A 182 0.44 -7.33 15.41
C ASN A 182 -0.54 -8.04 16.36
N ALA A 183 -0.37 -7.87 17.67
CA ALA A 183 -1.19 -8.50 18.71
C ALA A 183 -2.54 -7.81 18.92
N ASP A 184 -2.71 -6.58 18.44
CA ASP A 184 -4.00 -5.88 18.50
C ASP A 184 -4.96 -6.38 17.41
N ASP A 185 -4.43 -7.07 16.38
CA ASP A 185 -5.23 -7.85 15.43
C ASP A 185 -5.36 -9.30 15.91
N PRO A 186 -6.61 -9.84 16.01
CA PRO A 186 -6.82 -11.23 16.46
C PRO A 186 -6.04 -12.28 15.66
N SER A 187 -5.76 -12.00 14.37
CA SER A 187 -5.00 -12.92 13.52
C SER A 187 -3.51 -12.95 13.86
N GLY A 188 -2.97 -11.89 14.49
CA GLY A 188 -1.55 -11.82 14.85
C GLY A 188 -1.14 -12.92 15.83
N ILE A 189 -1.91 -13.13 16.87
CA ILE A 189 -1.67 -14.21 17.85
C ILE A 189 -1.82 -15.59 17.18
N TYR A 190 -2.75 -15.71 16.22
CA TYR A 190 -2.93 -16.95 15.47
C TYR A 190 -1.70 -17.26 14.57
N PHE A 191 -1.08 -16.24 13.97
CA PHE A 191 0.13 -16.41 13.14
C PHE A 191 1.37 -16.68 14.00
N ALA A 192 1.48 -16.02 15.14
CA ALA A 192 2.60 -16.19 16.07
C ALA A 192 2.78 -17.64 16.55
N LYS A 193 1.71 -18.44 16.57
CA LYS A 193 1.76 -19.86 16.95
C LYS A 193 2.50 -20.76 15.94
N ASP A 194 2.68 -20.30 14.71
CA ASP A 194 3.29 -21.10 13.62
C ASP A 194 4.81 -20.90 13.49
N ILE A 195 5.42 -20.13 14.36
CA ILE A 195 6.83 -19.76 14.22
C ILE A 195 7.63 -19.97 15.50
N ALA A 196 8.89 -20.33 15.35
CA ALA A 196 9.75 -20.67 16.49
C ALA A 196 10.06 -19.48 17.40
N ASN A 197 10.30 -18.30 16.81
CA ASN A 197 10.68 -17.10 17.52
C ASN A 197 9.62 -16.00 17.26
N PRO A 198 8.46 -16.01 17.93
CA PRO A 198 7.47 -14.97 17.80
C PRO A 198 7.88 -13.71 18.57
N ILE A 199 7.65 -12.54 17.98
CA ILE A 199 7.65 -11.24 18.62
C ILE A 199 6.29 -10.61 18.33
N THR A 200 5.53 -10.31 19.36
CA THR A 200 4.23 -9.66 19.21
C THR A 200 4.34 -8.18 19.50
N TYR A 201 3.65 -7.35 18.73
CA TYR A 201 3.67 -5.91 18.91
C TYR A 201 2.28 -5.29 18.89
N GLY A 202 2.12 -4.10 19.46
CA GLY A 202 0.88 -3.34 19.41
C GLY A 202 0.85 -2.12 20.33
N ILE A 203 -0.28 -1.46 20.35
CA ILE A 203 -0.57 -0.31 21.25
C ILE A 203 -1.26 -0.82 22.51
N LYS A 204 -2.20 -1.76 22.37
CA LYS A 204 -2.99 -2.33 23.48
C LYS A 204 -2.35 -3.60 24.04
N LYS A 205 -1.85 -4.45 23.15
CA LYS A 205 -1.30 -5.78 23.46
C LYS A 205 0.05 -5.96 22.76
N GLY A 206 0.80 -6.97 23.17
CA GLY A 206 2.08 -7.35 22.58
C GLY A 206 3.25 -7.16 23.53
N GLU A 207 4.37 -7.83 23.20
CA GLU A 207 5.64 -7.71 23.92
C GLU A 207 6.33 -6.40 23.62
N LEU A 208 6.34 -5.98 22.31
CA LEU A 208 6.71 -4.65 21.86
C LEU A 208 5.48 -3.73 21.96
N LYS A 209 5.37 -2.99 23.04
CA LYS A 209 4.20 -2.16 23.29
C LYS A 209 4.54 -0.69 23.23
N ALA A 210 3.83 0.07 22.36
CA ALA A 210 3.91 1.52 22.33
C ALA A 210 3.18 2.14 23.54
N THR A 211 3.85 3.06 24.21
CA THR A 211 3.32 3.85 25.35
C THR A 211 3.68 5.32 25.18
N SER A 212 3.11 6.20 25.98
CA SER A 212 3.39 7.65 25.94
C SER A 212 3.26 8.26 24.53
N ILE A 213 2.21 7.81 23.79
CA ILE A 213 2.00 8.18 22.40
C ILE A 213 1.61 9.64 22.30
N GLN A 214 2.29 10.38 21.43
CA GLN A 214 1.93 11.74 21.01
C GLN A 214 1.86 11.78 19.49
N SER A 215 0.72 12.17 18.95
CA SER A 215 0.47 12.27 17.51
C SER A 215 0.22 13.71 17.10
N THR A 216 0.81 14.12 16.00
CA THR A 216 0.59 15.40 15.32
C THR A 216 0.19 15.14 13.86
N PRO A 217 -0.26 16.12 13.10
CA PRO A 217 -0.52 15.95 11.68
C PRO A 217 0.69 15.52 10.85
N SER A 218 1.93 15.68 11.38
CA SER A 218 3.18 15.41 10.68
C SER A 218 3.95 14.20 11.20
N LYS A 219 3.77 13.81 12.46
CA LYS A 219 4.57 12.72 13.07
C LYS A 219 3.90 12.09 14.27
N ASN A 220 4.41 10.93 14.65
CA ASN A 220 4.10 10.22 15.88
C ASN A 220 5.39 10.06 16.71
N THR A 221 5.32 10.29 18.02
CA THR A 221 6.37 9.94 18.97
C THR A 221 5.81 9.02 20.03
N TYR A 222 6.60 8.04 20.45
CA TYR A 222 6.16 7.08 21.46
C TYR A 222 7.35 6.33 22.06
N HIS A 223 7.15 5.79 23.24
CA HIS A 223 8.11 4.93 23.93
C HIS A 223 7.79 3.45 23.72
N VAL A 224 8.81 2.62 23.54
CA VAL A 224 8.69 1.16 23.40
C VAL A 224 9.61 0.48 24.41
N SER A 225 9.09 -0.50 25.17
CA SER A 225 9.89 -1.39 26.00
C SER A 225 9.83 -2.81 25.47
N TYR A 226 10.97 -3.48 25.42
CA TYR A 226 11.08 -4.89 25.04
C TYR A 226 12.21 -5.55 25.84
N ARG A 227 11.83 -6.50 26.72
CA ARG A 227 12.77 -7.10 27.70
C ARG A 227 13.49 -6.00 28.48
N ASP A 228 14.82 -5.99 28.49
CA ASP A 228 15.65 -5.02 29.19
C ASP A 228 16.05 -3.80 28.36
N GLN A 229 15.46 -3.66 27.15
CA GLN A 229 15.73 -2.56 26.23
C GLN A 229 14.53 -1.62 26.12
N SER A 230 14.82 -0.31 25.88
CA SER A 230 13.79 0.68 25.63
C SER A 230 14.21 1.60 24.49
N TYR A 231 13.21 2.05 23.72
CA TYR A 231 13.38 2.87 22.51
C TYR A 231 12.45 4.07 22.58
N ASP A 232 12.95 5.24 22.15
CA ASP A 232 12.18 6.47 21.98
C ASP A 232 12.00 6.74 20.49
N ILE A 233 10.87 6.32 19.95
CA ILE A 233 10.64 6.31 18.52
C ILE A 233 10.00 7.62 18.08
N THR A 234 10.60 8.24 17.06
CA THR A 234 10.01 9.31 16.25
C THR A 234 9.73 8.74 14.86
N CYS A 235 8.45 8.66 14.47
CA CYS A 235 8.03 8.26 13.14
C CYS A 235 7.45 9.49 12.42
N ASN A 236 8.16 10.00 11.42
CA ASN A 236 7.77 11.19 10.65
C ASN A 236 6.71 10.91 9.59
N LEU A 237 5.99 9.80 9.74
CA LEU A 237 4.81 9.47 8.94
C LEU A 237 3.56 9.71 9.78
N PRO A 238 2.60 10.55 9.33
CA PRO A 238 1.39 10.88 10.07
C PRO A 238 0.41 9.69 10.15
N GLY A 239 -0.54 9.79 11.11
CA GLY A 239 -1.57 8.79 11.33
C GLY A 239 -1.16 7.68 12.32
N SER A 240 -2.11 7.28 13.20
CA SER A 240 -1.86 6.30 14.27
C SER A 240 -1.50 4.90 13.73
N PHE A 241 -1.95 4.56 12.52
CA PHE A 241 -1.58 3.31 11.85
C PHE A 241 -0.07 3.22 11.57
N ASN A 242 0.64 4.36 11.44
CA ASN A 242 2.09 4.36 11.27
C ASN A 242 2.86 4.07 12.56
N ILE A 243 2.21 4.16 13.72
CA ILE A 243 2.76 3.61 14.97
C ILE A 243 2.89 2.10 14.84
N TYR A 244 1.87 1.40 14.34
CA TYR A 244 1.94 -0.06 14.10
C TYR A 244 2.99 -0.41 13.04
N ASN A 245 3.06 0.35 11.94
CA ASN A 245 4.03 0.11 10.86
C ASN A 245 5.47 0.27 11.36
N SER A 246 5.74 1.32 12.16
CA SER A 246 7.07 1.55 12.73
C SER A 246 7.39 0.60 13.88
N LEU A 247 6.42 0.18 14.71
CA LEU A 247 6.62 -0.90 15.69
C LEU A 247 7.04 -2.21 15.05
N ALA A 248 6.45 -2.57 13.92
CA ALA A 248 6.88 -3.74 13.16
C ALA A 248 8.33 -3.62 12.68
N ALA A 249 8.74 -2.41 12.24
CA ALA A 249 10.13 -2.13 11.88
C ALA A 249 11.08 -2.22 13.10
N VAL A 250 10.69 -1.71 14.27
CA VAL A 250 11.44 -1.90 15.54
C VAL A 250 11.67 -3.39 15.80
N GLY A 251 10.62 -4.22 15.68
CA GLY A 251 10.73 -5.67 15.87
C GLY A 251 11.71 -6.33 14.90
N VAL A 252 11.77 -5.86 13.64
CA VAL A 252 12.78 -6.32 12.68
C VAL A 252 14.17 -5.86 13.10
N GLY A 253 14.36 -4.59 13.46
CA GLY A 253 15.65 -4.05 13.90
C GLY A 253 16.24 -4.86 15.06
N ILE A 254 15.43 -5.15 16.07
CA ILE A 254 15.81 -6.02 17.20
C ILE A 254 16.19 -7.43 16.70
N THR A 255 15.40 -8.01 15.80
CA THR A 255 15.64 -9.37 15.29
C THR A 255 16.94 -9.51 14.53
N VAL A 256 17.33 -8.48 13.78
CA VAL A 256 18.58 -8.48 12.99
C VAL A 256 19.78 -7.93 13.75
N GLY A 257 19.60 -7.54 15.02
CA GLY A 257 20.67 -7.15 15.93
C GLY A 257 21.14 -5.69 15.78
N LEU A 258 20.28 -4.78 15.35
CA LEU A 258 20.58 -3.35 15.34
C LEU A 258 20.70 -2.79 16.75
N SER A 259 21.56 -1.79 16.96
CA SER A 259 21.62 -1.04 18.20
C SER A 259 20.35 -0.19 18.40
N LYS A 260 20.12 0.29 19.63
CA LYS A 260 19.03 1.21 19.95
C LYS A 260 19.08 2.45 19.02
N GLU A 261 20.24 3.05 18.91
CA GLU A 261 20.47 4.27 18.14
C GLU A 261 20.19 4.05 16.65
N GLN A 262 20.61 2.89 16.09
CA GLN A 262 20.35 2.54 14.70
C GLN A 262 18.85 2.38 14.43
N VAL A 263 18.10 1.77 15.35
CA VAL A 263 16.64 1.62 15.22
C VAL A 263 15.95 2.98 15.29
N GLU A 264 16.26 3.80 16.31
CA GLU A 264 15.65 5.12 16.53
C GLU A 264 15.94 6.07 15.36
N GLN A 265 17.20 6.19 14.95
CA GLN A 265 17.62 7.07 13.85
C GLN A 265 17.09 6.57 12.50
N GLY A 266 17.16 5.26 12.26
CA GLY A 266 16.71 4.67 11.01
C GLY A 266 15.20 4.84 10.77
N ILE A 267 14.38 4.85 11.82
CA ILE A 267 12.95 5.16 11.71
C ILE A 267 12.74 6.67 11.55
N ALA A 268 13.45 7.48 12.35
CA ALA A 268 13.28 8.94 12.36
C ALA A 268 13.76 9.61 11.05
N SER A 269 14.72 9.03 10.34
CA SER A 269 15.25 9.58 9.09
C SER A 269 14.29 9.44 7.91
N LEU A 270 13.32 8.51 7.95
CA LEU A 270 12.33 8.37 6.89
C LEU A 270 11.26 9.46 6.98
N GLN A 271 11.26 10.38 6.01
CA GLN A 271 10.35 11.53 6.00
C GLN A 271 9.05 11.26 5.26
N THR A 272 9.05 10.38 4.27
CA THR A 272 7.89 10.11 3.43
C THR A 272 7.98 8.74 2.77
N VAL A 273 6.82 8.16 2.48
CA VAL A 273 6.68 7.00 1.59
C VAL A 273 5.78 7.44 0.44
N GLU A 274 6.30 7.44 -0.79
CA GLU A 274 5.61 7.98 -1.95
C GLU A 274 4.17 7.43 -2.07
N GLY A 275 3.19 8.34 -2.16
CA GLY A 275 1.78 8.00 -2.26
C GLY A 275 1.17 7.35 -1.02
N ARG A 276 1.82 7.44 0.13
CA ARG A 276 1.33 6.95 1.44
C ARG A 276 1.47 8.06 2.47
N MET A 277 0.39 8.83 2.70
CA MET A 277 0.41 9.99 3.56
C MET A 277 1.57 10.95 3.24
N THR A 278 1.88 11.09 1.95
CA THR A 278 2.96 11.97 1.49
C THR A 278 2.56 13.41 1.74
N ARG A 279 3.23 14.06 2.67
CA ARG A 279 3.07 15.48 2.94
C ARG A 279 3.81 16.31 1.89
N ILE A 280 3.15 17.34 1.38
CA ILE A 280 3.74 18.31 0.46
C ILE A 280 3.82 19.66 1.17
N ASP A 281 5.03 20.19 1.28
CA ASP A 281 5.34 21.43 1.96
C ASP A 281 6.18 22.33 1.04
N GLU A 282 5.60 23.45 0.64
CA GLU A 282 6.25 24.47 -0.16
C GLU A 282 6.19 25.84 0.56
N GLY A 283 6.01 25.82 1.91
CA GLY A 283 5.97 26.99 2.77
C GLY A 283 4.57 27.58 3.02
N GLN A 284 3.51 26.87 2.64
CA GLN A 284 2.12 27.26 2.91
C GLN A 284 1.76 27.03 4.40
N ASP A 285 0.70 27.73 4.88
CA ASP A 285 0.20 27.66 6.26
C ASP A 285 -0.96 26.66 6.47
N PHE A 286 -1.12 25.69 5.55
CA PHE A 286 -2.07 24.59 5.58
C PHE A 286 -1.39 23.28 5.13
N GLU A 287 -1.98 22.14 5.45
CA GLU A 287 -1.42 20.83 5.10
C GLU A 287 -1.95 20.33 3.75
N VAL A 288 -1.07 19.73 2.94
CA VAL A 288 -1.43 18.99 1.72
C VAL A 288 -0.85 17.59 1.82
N ILE A 289 -1.72 16.58 1.74
CA ILE A 289 -1.37 15.17 1.91
C ILE A 289 -1.85 14.38 0.69
N VAL A 290 -0.98 13.53 0.13
CA VAL A 290 -1.30 12.59 -0.95
C VAL A 290 -1.33 11.18 -0.40
N ASP A 291 -2.42 10.43 -0.65
CA ASP A 291 -2.54 9.04 -0.22
C ASP A 291 -3.21 8.16 -1.29
N TYR A 292 -2.85 6.88 -1.31
CA TYR A 292 -3.38 5.89 -2.25
C TYR A 292 -4.72 5.28 -1.81
N ALA A 293 -5.26 5.64 -0.68
CA ALA A 293 -6.58 5.18 -0.25
C ALA A 293 -7.61 5.40 -1.36
N HIS A 294 -8.37 4.35 -1.71
CA HIS A 294 -9.30 4.33 -2.83
C HIS A 294 -10.56 3.49 -2.56
N THR A 295 -10.80 3.12 -1.30
CA THR A 295 -12.01 2.43 -0.83
C THR A 295 -12.72 3.23 0.25
N ALA A 296 -14.03 3.07 0.40
CA ALA A 296 -14.78 3.75 1.45
C ALA A 296 -14.26 3.40 2.86
N GLU A 297 -13.87 2.14 3.10
CA GLU A 297 -13.30 1.70 4.38
C GLU A 297 -11.96 2.41 4.67
N SER A 298 -11.07 2.50 3.66
CA SER A 298 -9.80 3.23 3.82
C SER A 298 -10.01 4.72 4.03
N PHE A 299 -11.01 5.33 3.36
CA PHE A 299 -11.39 6.72 3.57
C PHE A 299 -11.87 6.95 5.01
N GLU A 300 -12.75 6.08 5.51
CA GLU A 300 -13.29 6.22 6.87
C GLU A 300 -12.19 6.13 7.92
N LYS A 301 -11.28 5.16 7.79
CA LYS A 301 -10.12 5.04 8.68
C LYS A 301 -9.28 6.32 8.66
N LEU A 302 -8.97 6.81 7.47
CA LEU A 302 -8.11 7.97 7.26
C LEU A 302 -8.74 9.26 7.78
N PHE A 303 -10.01 9.50 7.46
CA PHE A 303 -10.71 10.70 7.93
C PHE A 303 -10.96 10.70 9.45
N LYS A 304 -11.21 9.55 10.06
CA LYS A 304 -11.27 9.42 11.52
C LYS A 304 -9.96 9.80 12.22
N GLU A 305 -8.83 9.52 11.60
CA GLU A 305 -7.51 9.90 12.10
C GLU A 305 -7.23 11.40 11.90
N LEU A 306 -7.54 11.93 10.71
CA LEU A 306 -7.19 13.31 10.36
C LEU A 306 -8.13 14.34 10.97
N LYS A 307 -9.46 14.07 11.01
CA LYS A 307 -10.46 15.05 11.46
C LYS A 307 -10.19 15.60 12.87
N PRO A 308 -9.84 14.77 13.88
CA PRO A 308 -9.52 15.28 15.22
C PRO A 308 -8.22 16.11 15.29
N LEU A 309 -7.31 15.93 14.34
CA LEU A 309 -6.04 16.63 14.26
C LEU A 309 -6.11 17.92 13.44
N THR A 310 -7.18 18.08 12.64
CA THR A 310 -7.41 19.22 11.77
C THR A 310 -8.02 20.37 12.56
N LYS A 311 -7.29 21.50 12.68
CA LYS A 311 -7.79 22.71 13.35
C LYS A 311 -8.71 23.54 12.46
N GLY A 312 -8.43 23.58 11.16
CA GLY A 312 -9.24 24.20 10.11
C GLY A 312 -10.26 23.23 9.49
N ARG A 313 -10.42 23.31 8.18
CA ARG A 313 -11.31 22.44 7.40
C ARG A 313 -10.55 21.23 6.87
N LEU A 314 -11.20 20.06 6.86
CA LEU A 314 -10.74 18.89 6.14
C LEU A 314 -11.34 18.89 4.73
N ILE A 315 -10.50 18.98 3.69
CA ILE A 315 -10.88 19.05 2.28
C ILE A 315 -10.43 17.77 1.58
N ALA A 316 -11.36 16.98 1.05
CA ALA A 316 -11.03 15.76 0.32
C ALA A 316 -11.17 15.95 -1.18
N VAL A 317 -10.15 15.50 -1.95
CA VAL A 317 -10.13 15.46 -3.41
C VAL A 317 -9.94 14.01 -3.84
N PHE A 318 -10.92 13.43 -4.54
CA PHE A 318 -10.84 12.03 -4.96
C PHE A 318 -11.74 11.71 -6.15
N GLY A 319 -11.43 10.61 -6.79
CA GLY A 319 -12.22 9.99 -7.84
C GLY A 319 -12.58 8.55 -7.53
N SER A 320 -13.08 7.85 -8.54
CA SER A 320 -13.30 6.40 -8.48
C SER A 320 -13.09 5.78 -9.84
N ALA A 321 -12.41 4.63 -9.87
CA ALA A 321 -12.05 3.97 -11.12
C ALA A 321 -13.28 3.43 -11.87
N GLY A 322 -13.31 3.64 -13.18
CA GLY A 322 -14.23 3.01 -14.12
C GLY A 322 -14.01 1.49 -14.17
N ARG A 323 -15.01 0.72 -14.60
CA ARG A 323 -14.95 -0.76 -14.70
C ARG A 323 -14.57 -1.47 -13.39
N ARG A 324 -14.82 -0.85 -12.26
CA ARG A 324 -14.71 -1.42 -10.91
C ARG A 324 -16.08 -1.43 -10.24
N ASP A 325 -16.12 -1.86 -9.00
CA ASP A 325 -17.35 -1.89 -8.20
C ASP A 325 -18.01 -0.50 -8.15
N GLU A 326 -19.18 -0.38 -8.79
CA GLU A 326 -19.93 0.88 -8.87
C GLU A 326 -20.55 1.27 -7.53
N ALA A 327 -20.94 0.27 -6.70
CA ALA A 327 -21.56 0.54 -5.40
C ALA A 327 -20.61 1.29 -4.46
N LYS A 328 -19.30 1.11 -4.61
CA LYS A 328 -18.31 1.83 -3.79
C LYS A 328 -18.30 3.34 -4.03
N ARG A 329 -18.76 3.84 -5.21
CA ARG A 329 -18.68 5.25 -5.59
C ARG A 329 -19.55 6.12 -4.68
N ALA A 330 -20.83 5.75 -4.54
CA ALA A 330 -21.74 6.42 -3.62
C ALA A 330 -21.25 6.28 -2.16
N GLU A 331 -20.71 5.12 -1.78
CA GLU A 331 -20.20 4.91 -0.43
C GLU A 331 -18.97 5.77 -0.13
N GLN A 332 -18.04 5.94 -1.08
CA GLN A 332 -16.93 6.90 -0.96
C GLN A 332 -17.44 8.32 -0.75
N GLY A 333 -18.43 8.74 -1.55
CA GLY A 333 -19.09 10.05 -1.42
C GLY A 333 -19.74 10.24 -0.05
N ARG A 334 -20.47 9.23 0.44
CA ARG A 334 -21.14 9.24 1.75
C ARG A 334 -20.13 9.37 2.90
N VAL A 335 -19.05 8.59 2.87
CA VAL A 335 -18.01 8.66 3.89
C VAL A 335 -17.30 10.01 3.86
N ALA A 336 -16.92 10.51 2.69
CA ALA A 336 -16.30 11.83 2.56
C ALA A 336 -17.24 12.94 3.02
N GLY A 337 -18.52 12.89 2.63
CA GLY A 337 -19.53 13.85 3.05
C GLY A 337 -19.74 13.90 4.57
N LYS A 338 -19.64 12.76 5.24
CA LYS A 338 -19.77 12.65 6.70
C LYS A 338 -18.59 13.27 7.47
N TYR A 339 -17.38 13.10 7.00
CA TYR A 339 -16.17 13.47 7.76
C TYR A 339 -15.51 14.76 7.30
N CYS A 340 -15.57 15.09 6.01
CA CYS A 340 -14.90 16.24 5.44
C CYS A 340 -15.81 17.46 5.41
N ASP A 341 -15.22 18.65 5.57
CA ASP A 341 -15.95 19.92 5.46
C ASP A 341 -16.23 20.25 4.00
N ILE A 342 -15.31 19.92 3.09
CA ILE A 342 -15.44 20.10 1.66
C ILE A 342 -15.08 18.81 0.93
N VAL A 343 -15.85 18.47 -0.09
CA VAL A 343 -15.63 17.33 -0.99
C VAL A 343 -15.47 17.84 -2.41
N ILE A 344 -14.40 17.45 -3.08
CA ILE A 344 -14.16 17.69 -4.50
C ILE A 344 -14.06 16.36 -5.21
N ALA A 345 -15.09 15.99 -5.97
CA ALA A 345 -15.09 14.79 -6.79
C ALA A 345 -14.42 15.07 -8.14
N THR A 346 -13.51 14.17 -8.58
CA THR A 346 -12.72 14.32 -9.80
C THR A 346 -12.47 12.99 -10.48
N GLU A 347 -11.79 12.97 -11.63
CA GLU A 347 -11.35 11.74 -12.30
C GLU A 347 -10.30 10.98 -11.46
N GLU A 348 -10.28 9.66 -11.62
CA GLU A 348 -9.21 8.78 -11.13
C GLU A 348 -8.64 7.98 -12.31
N ASP A 349 -9.34 6.91 -12.70
CA ASP A 349 -9.10 6.10 -13.90
C ASP A 349 -10.46 5.82 -14.54
N ASP A 350 -11.00 6.74 -15.30
CA ASP A 350 -12.35 6.59 -15.89
C ASP A 350 -12.42 5.43 -16.87
N ARG A 351 -11.28 5.10 -17.49
CA ARG A 351 -11.15 4.10 -18.56
C ARG A 351 -12.09 4.45 -19.71
N ASP A 352 -13.00 3.54 -20.08
CA ASP A 352 -14.01 3.71 -21.13
C ASP A 352 -15.41 4.07 -20.57
N ILE A 353 -15.50 4.49 -19.31
CA ILE A 353 -16.72 5.00 -18.69
C ILE A 353 -16.76 6.52 -18.77
N ASP A 354 -17.95 7.08 -18.91
CA ASP A 354 -18.14 8.52 -18.84
C ASP A 354 -17.80 9.03 -17.44
N GLY A 355 -16.78 9.88 -17.34
CA GLY A 355 -16.32 10.42 -16.07
C GLY A 355 -17.40 11.22 -15.32
N LEU A 356 -18.27 11.92 -16.04
CA LEU A 356 -19.38 12.66 -15.41
C LEU A 356 -20.36 11.74 -14.68
N VAL A 357 -20.63 10.55 -15.22
CA VAL A 357 -21.47 9.55 -14.54
C VAL A 357 -20.80 9.08 -13.24
N ILE A 358 -19.47 8.91 -13.24
CA ILE A 358 -18.74 8.54 -12.03
C ILE A 358 -18.84 9.65 -10.98
N LEU A 359 -18.67 10.91 -11.39
CA LEU A 359 -18.79 12.07 -10.49
C LEU A 359 -20.19 12.19 -9.89
N ASP A 360 -21.24 11.99 -10.69
CA ASP A 360 -22.62 12.05 -10.22
C ASP A 360 -22.94 10.94 -9.21
N GLN A 361 -22.38 9.75 -9.38
CA GLN A 361 -22.52 8.65 -8.42
C GLN A 361 -21.83 8.94 -7.09
N ILE A 362 -20.62 9.53 -7.12
CA ILE A 362 -19.92 10.00 -5.91
C ILE A 362 -20.74 11.11 -5.23
N ALA A 363 -21.22 12.08 -6.03
CA ALA A 363 -22.01 13.21 -5.55
C ALA A 363 -23.30 12.76 -4.86
N GLY A 364 -23.99 11.74 -5.39
CA GLY A 364 -25.18 11.17 -4.78
C GLY A 364 -24.95 10.77 -3.32
N GLY A 365 -23.88 10.03 -3.04
CA GLY A 365 -23.51 9.65 -1.67
C GLY A 365 -23.13 10.83 -0.77
N ALA A 366 -22.43 11.84 -1.32
CA ALA A 366 -22.06 13.03 -0.57
C ALA A 366 -23.31 13.89 -0.21
N ILE A 367 -24.27 14.03 -1.14
CA ILE A 367 -25.52 14.74 -0.91
C ILE A 367 -26.38 14.01 0.15
N GLU A 368 -26.44 12.68 0.11
CA GLU A 368 -27.12 11.89 1.17
C GLU A 368 -26.52 12.15 2.56
N SER A 369 -25.26 12.55 2.65
CA SER A 369 -24.58 12.93 3.89
C SER A 369 -24.69 14.42 4.23
N GLY A 370 -25.53 15.18 3.51
CA GLY A 370 -25.84 16.58 3.78
C GLY A 370 -24.97 17.59 3.03
N LYS A 371 -24.11 17.16 2.07
CA LYS A 371 -23.33 18.09 1.24
C LYS A 371 -24.20 18.79 0.19
N VAL A 372 -23.86 20.04 -0.10
CA VAL A 372 -24.58 20.90 -1.04
C VAL A 372 -23.67 21.23 -2.22
N LYS A 373 -24.13 20.92 -3.44
CA LYS A 373 -23.40 21.20 -4.68
C LYS A 373 -23.09 22.70 -4.77
N ASP A 374 -21.91 23.01 -5.29
CA ASP A 374 -21.34 24.35 -5.48
C ASP A 374 -21.15 25.18 -4.18
N LYS A 375 -21.35 24.56 -3.00
CA LYS A 375 -21.07 25.14 -1.69
C LYS A 375 -19.94 24.41 -0.96
N ASP A 376 -20.13 23.14 -0.69
CA ASP A 376 -19.20 22.25 -0.01
C ASP A 376 -19.01 20.90 -0.72
N LEU A 377 -19.63 20.73 -1.89
CA LEU A 377 -19.43 19.66 -2.85
C LEU A 377 -19.17 20.24 -4.24
N PHE A 378 -18.02 19.96 -4.81
CA PHE A 378 -17.62 20.39 -6.14
C PHE A 378 -17.35 19.18 -7.06
N LEU A 379 -17.85 19.26 -8.30
CA LEU A 379 -17.65 18.24 -9.33
C LEU A 379 -16.74 18.83 -10.42
N ILE A 380 -15.48 18.46 -10.41
CA ILE A 380 -14.45 18.99 -11.33
C ILE A 380 -13.78 17.80 -11.98
N HIS A 381 -14.16 17.49 -13.21
CA HIS A 381 -13.71 16.27 -13.87
C HIS A 381 -12.17 16.23 -14.01
N LYS A 382 -11.57 17.29 -14.52
CA LYS A 382 -10.13 17.35 -14.73
C LYS A 382 -9.38 17.45 -13.40
N ARG A 383 -8.58 16.44 -13.09
CA ARG A 383 -7.98 16.28 -11.77
C ARG A 383 -7.02 17.43 -11.39
N GLU A 384 -6.24 17.92 -12.34
CA GLU A 384 -5.34 19.06 -12.12
C GLU A 384 -6.11 20.31 -11.67
N GLU A 385 -7.29 20.54 -12.27
CA GLU A 385 -8.17 21.68 -11.90
C GLU A 385 -8.80 21.48 -10.51
N ALA A 386 -9.15 20.23 -10.17
CA ALA A 386 -9.66 19.88 -8.85
C ALA A 386 -8.62 20.10 -7.74
N VAL A 387 -7.38 19.67 -7.98
CA VAL A 387 -6.24 19.91 -7.08
C VAL A 387 -5.97 21.40 -6.93
N ALA A 388 -5.86 22.13 -8.03
CA ALA A 388 -5.66 23.58 -8.00
C ALA A 388 -6.79 24.33 -7.28
N LYS A 389 -8.07 23.90 -7.47
CA LYS A 389 -9.22 24.46 -6.76
C LYS A 389 -9.12 24.26 -5.26
N SER A 390 -8.75 23.04 -4.82
CA SER A 390 -8.61 22.72 -3.39
C SER A 390 -7.55 23.60 -2.73
N ILE A 391 -6.40 23.80 -3.39
CA ILE A 391 -5.28 24.61 -2.91
C ILE A 391 -5.63 26.10 -2.89
N ASN A 392 -6.25 26.62 -3.95
CA ASN A 392 -6.66 28.03 -4.03
C ASN A 392 -7.74 28.42 -3.00
N MET A 393 -8.56 27.49 -2.54
CA MET A 393 -9.60 27.76 -1.54
C MET A 393 -9.15 27.48 -0.10
N ALA A 394 -7.97 26.91 0.08
CA ALA A 394 -7.43 26.60 1.40
C ALA A 394 -7.19 27.85 2.23
N LYS A 395 -7.33 27.68 3.53
CA LYS A 395 -7.06 28.68 4.55
C LYS A 395 -6.06 28.10 5.56
N LYS A 396 -5.46 28.96 6.35
CA LYS A 396 -4.59 28.56 7.44
C LYS A 396 -5.21 27.45 8.29
N ASP A 397 -4.39 26.46 8.66
CA ASP A 397 -4.74 25.29 9.46
C ASP A 397 -5.71 24.28 8.78
N ASP A 398 -6.08 24.49 7.50
CA ASP A 398 -6.81 23.51 6.72
C ASP A 398 -5.93 22.27 6.43
N VAL A 399 -6.58 21.14 6.17
CA VAL A 399 -5.93 19.92 5.68
C VAL A 399 -6.59 19.53 4.37
N ILE A 400 -5.81 19.51 3.29
CA ILE A 400 -6.21 18.98 1.99
C ILE A 400 -5.69 17.55 1.89
N ILE A 401 -6.56 16.62 1.51
CA ILE A 401 -6.16 15.24 1.24
C ILE A 401 -6.54 14.84 -0.18
N LEU A 402 -5.52 14.45 -0.96
CA LEU A 402 -5.62 13.99 -2.34
C LEU A 402 -5.58 12.47 -2.35
N LEU A 403 -6.68 11.82 -2.76
CA LEU A 403 -6.88 10.38 -2.61
C LEU A 403 -7.04 9.66 -3.95
N GLY A 404 -6.66 8.38 -3.97
CA GLY A 404 -6.85 7.46 -5.09
C GLY A 404 -5.60 7.24 -5.94
N LYS A 405 -4.93 8.30 -6.37
CA LYS A 405 -3.76 8.20 -7.26
C LYS A 405 -2.45 7.88 -6.52
N GLY A 406 -2.23 8.47 -5.34
CA GLY A 406 -1.03 8.20 -4.55
C GLY A 406 0.26 8.30 -5.36
N HIS A 407 0.92 7.14 -5.57
CA HIS A 407 2.18 7.00 -6.33
C HIS A 407 1.99 6.73 -7.82
N GLU A 408 0.78 6.59 -8.32
CA GLU A 408 0.54 6.29 -9.72
C GLU A 408 0.91 7.49 -10.61
N LYS A 409 1.66 7.22 -11.68
CA LYS A 409 2.16 8.26 -12.60
C LYS A 409 1.33 8.36 -13.88
N SER A 410 0.05 7.99 -13.81
CA SER A 410 -0.84 8.09 -14.97
C SER A 410 -2.31 8.04 -14.57
N ILE A 411 -3.16 8.58 -15.45
CA ILE A 411 -4.61 8.42 -15.44
C ILE A 411 -5.02 7.66 -16.70
N LEU A 412 -5.93 6.68 -16.55
CA LEU A 412 -6.52 5.94 -17.66
C LEU A 412 -7.82 6.63 -18.07
N THR A 413 -7.84 7.20 -19.28
CA THR A 413 -8.97 7.97 -19.80
C THR A 413 -9.63 7.28 -20.99
N ASN A 414 -10.77 7.81 -21.44
CA ASN A 414 -11.48 7.32 -22.61
C ASN A 414 -10.59 7.40 -23.86
N GLY A 415 -10.50 6.27 -24.57
CA GLY A 415 -9.91 6.22 -25.89
C GLY A 415 -10.90 6.71 -26.98
N PRO A 416 -10.44 6.88 -28.22
CA PRO A 416 -11.25 7.45 -29.31
C PRO A 416 -12.52 6.63 -29.67
N GLU A 417 -12.52 5.34 -29.36
CA GLU A 417 -13.65 4.45 -29.61
C GLU A 417 -14.31 3.92 -28.32
N ALA A 418 -14.05 4.51 -27.16
CA ALA A 418 -14.51 4.05 -25.85
C ALA A 418 -16.03 3.81 -25.80
N ALA A 419 -16.83 4.72 -26.38
CA ALA A 419 -18.29 4.60 -26.43
C ALA A 419 -18.79 3.32 -27.11
N LYS A 420 -18.03 2.80 -28.09
CA LYS A 420 -18.35 1.61 -28.87
C LYS A 420 -18.24 0.32 -28.05
N TYR A 421 -17.38 0.33 -27.02
CA TYR A 421 -17.03 -0.85 -26.22
C TYR A 421 -17.63 -0.87 -24.81
N ARG A 422 -18.49 0.10 -24.46
CA ARG A 422 -19.04 0.24 -23.09
C ARG A 422 -19.73 -1.01 -22.57
N ASN A 423 -20.28 -1.84 -23.45
CA ASN A 423 -21.02 -3.06 -23.10
C ASN A 423 -20.19 -4.35 -23.20
N GLU A 424 -18.92 -4.27 -23.58
CA GLU A 424 -18.06 -5.43 -23.72
C GLU A 424 -17.21 -5.69 -22.47
N LEU A 425 -16.92 -6.98 -22.22
CA LEU A 425 -16.00 -7.38 -21.15
C LEU A 425 -14.56 -6.93 -21.49
N GLN A 426 -13.87 -6.43 -20.49
CA GLN A 426 -12.63 -5.67 -20.51
C GLN A 426 -11.46 -6.19 -21.35
N ASN A 427 -10.78 -5.24 -22.00
CA ASN A 427 -9.37 -5.28 -22.29
C ASN A 427 -8.79 -3.87 -22.04
N ASP A 428 -8.26 -3.61 -20.84
CA ASP A 428 -7.68 -2.32 -20.45
C ASP A 428 -6.42 -1.94 -21.29
N ASP A 429 -5.91 -2.88 -22.09
CA ASP A 429 -4.72 -2.71 -22.93
C ASP A 429 -5.06 -2.27 -24.37
N ASP A 430 -6.32 -2.10 -24.73
CA ASP A 430 -6.72 -1.65 -26.06
C ASP A 430 -6.66 -0.11 -26.16
N PRO A 431 -5.69 0.48 -26.90
CA PRO A 431 -5.53 1.93 -27.02
C PRO A 431 -6.69 2.63 -27.72
N LYS A 432 -7.55 1.92 -28.44
CA LYS A 432 -8.77 2.49 -29.03
C LYS A 432 -9.84 2.73 -27.98
N ARG A 433 -9.79 1.99 -26.90
CA ARG A 433 -10.76 1.96 -25.82
C ARG A 433 -10.33 2.80 -24.64
N VAL A 434 -9.06 2.67 -24.22
CA VAL A 434 -8.48 3.34 -23.06
C VAL A 434 -7.14 3.95 -23.45
N VAL A 435 -6.96 5.22 -23.15
CA VAL A 435 -5.71 5.94 -23.35
C VAL A 435 -5.08 6.23 -21.99
N LYS A 436 -3.78 6.00 -21.90
CA LYS A 436 -2.98 6.36 -20.74
C LYS A 436 -2.46 7.77 -20.90
N ARG A 437 -2.84 8.68 -19.98
CA ARG A 437 -2.32 10.04 -19.86
C ARG A 437 -1.31 10.09 -18.72
N ASP A 438 -0.15 10.69 -18.92
CA ASP A 438 0.82 10.91 -17.86
C ASP A 438 0.25 11.89 -16.82
N TYR A 439 0.45 11.56 -15.55
CA TYR A 439 -0.05 12.31 -14.40
C TYR A 439 0.79 12.01 -13.18
N ASP A 440 1.11 13.01 -12.39
CA ASP A 440 1.83 12.88 -11.13
C ASP A 440 1.17 13.76 -10.07
N GLU A 441 0.47 13.14 -9.12
CA GLU A 441 -0.28 13.82 -8.06
C GLU A 441 0.60 14.76 -7.23
N VAL A 442 1.79 14.30 -6.86
CA VAL A 442 2.74 15.06 -6.04
C VAL A 442 3.25 16.28 -6.80
N GLN A 443 3.58 16.10 -8.08
CA GLN A 443 4.05 17.21 -8.91
C GLN A 443 2.95 18.25 -9.15
N VAL A 444 1.74 17.83 -9.49
CA VAL A 444 0.59 18.74 -9.71
C VAL A 444 0.27 19.54 -8.44
N ALA A 445 0.32 18.90 -7.28
CA ALA A 445 0.11 19.60 -6.02
C ALA A 445 1.22 20.62 -5.73
N ARG A 446 2.49 20.27 -5.94
CA ARG A 446 3.63 21.22 -5.80
C ARG A 446 3.51 22.41 -6.71
N GLU A 447 3.26 22.19 -8.01
CA GLU A 447 3.09 23.27 -9.00
C GLU A 447 1.92 24.19 -8.60
N SER A 448 0.81 23.62 -8.14
CA SER A 448 -0.34 24.38 -7.67
C SER A 448 -0.02 25.20 -6.41
N LEU A 449 0.75 24.65 -5.45
CA LEU A 449 1.21 25.37 -4.25
C LEU A 449 2.16 26.52 -4.59
N MET A 450 3.16 26.29 -5.45
CA MET A 450 4.08 27.34 -5.88
C MET A 450 3.35 28.53 -6.50
N ASN A 451 2.28 28.27 -7.27
CA ASN A 451 1.46 29.33 -7.87
C ASN A 451 0.68 30.17 -6.84
N VAL A 452 0.41 29.62 -5.64
CA VAL A 452 -0.29 30.34 -4.56
C VAL A 452 0.71 31.08 -3.68
N VAL A 453 1.78 30.39 -3.26
CA VAL A 453 2.82 30.97 -2.35
C VAL A 453 3.56 32.11 -3.00
N GLN A 454 3.79 32.11 -4.33
CA GLN A 454 4.40 33.23 -5.06
C GLN A 454 3.49 34.46 -5.20
N LYS A 455 2.20 34.33 -4.95
CA LYS A 455 1.22 35.43 -5.04
C LYS A 455 0.92 36.11 -3.68
N THR A 456 1.36 35.50 -2.59
CA THR A 456 1.28 36.02 -1.23
C THR A 456 2.60 36.65 -0.81
#